data_9086fbf8ddba0ae88c49e7c2fcb48303
#
_entry.id   9086fbf8ddba0ae88c49e7c2fcb48303
#
_cell.length_a   1.000
_cell.length_b   1.000
_cell.length_c   1.000
_cell.angle_alpha   90.00
_cell.angle_beta   90.00
_cell.angle_gamma   90.00
#
_symmetry.space_group_name_H-M   'P 1'
#
loop_
_entity.id
_entity.type
_entity.pdbx_description
1 polymer ?
#
loop_
_entity_poly.entity_id
_entity_poly.type
_entity_poly.pdbx_seq_one_letter_code
_entity_poly.pdbx_strand_id
1 'polypeptide(L)'
;MAALNELKDIVVEGLVSDIFKMERAYHILSVIGSNADQLNDRALGNFGELFGAFQGSLEVDAVLAVARVYDSPSKQYPTRCLRRALSLMEDRVAELPEIAERYNTKLSLAFLGENSSVVGSVDLGRDAFVARFVPAFREILDSEAVSKAVDSLKYVRDKRIAHNEAAEPHGPTWEALKSLINHAQNFVGVVGWAFFNTVYVHDGAYFLSDDAQRPSRALRRLVERIRVTGRGDR
;
A
#
# COMPACT_ATOMS: atom_id res chain seq x y z
N MET A 1 -27.09 -2.41 5.24
CA MET A 1 -26.38 -3.57 4.62
C MET A 1 -25.74 -3.25 3.28
N ALA A 2 -26.36 -2.43 2.42
CA ALA A 2 -25.76 -2.11 1.11
C ALA A 2 -24.45 -1.34 1.21
N ALA A 3 -24.35 -0.31 2.08
CA ALA A 3 -23.10 0.44 2.28
C ALA A 3 -21.96 -0.42 2.82
N LEU A 4 -22.25 -1.32 3.77
CA LEU A 4 -21.24 -2.24 4.30
C LEU A 4 -20.69 -3.18 3.23
N ASN A 5 -21.54 -3.72 2.36
CA ASN A 5 -21.11 -4.60 1.28
C ASN A 5 -20.26 -3.83 0.25
N GLU A 6 -20.66 -2.59 -0.09
CA GLU A 6 -19.87 -1.73 -0.98
C GLU A 6 -18.53 -1.36 -0.35
N LEU A 7 -18.50 -0.99 0.94
CA LEU A 7 -17.26 -0.71 1.66
C LEU A 7 -16.34 -1.94 1.70
N LYS A 8 -16.93 -3.12 1.92
CA LYS A 8 -16.18 -4.38 1.93
C LYS A 8 -15.60 -4.70 0.55
N ASP A 9 -16.35 -4.48 -0.54
CA ASP A 9 -15.84 -4.64 -1.91
C ASP A 9 -14.66 -3.69 -2.19
N ILE A 10 -14.78 -2.41 -1.80
CA ILE A 10 -13.69 -1.45 -1.98
C ILE A 10 -12.44 -1.88 -1.18
N VAL A 11 -12.61 -2.26 0.08
CA VAL A 11 -11.49 -2.56 0.97
C VAL A 11 -10.88 -3.92 0.67
N VAL A 12 -11.68 -4.99 0.64
CA VAL A 12 -11.18 -6.37 0.55
C VAL A 12 -10.73 -6.70 -0.88
N GLU A 13 -11.61 -6.46 -1.86
CA GLU A 13 -11.33 -6.82 -3.26
C GLU A 13 -10.45 -5.79 -3.99
N GLY A 14 -10.43 -4.54 -3.48
CA GLY A 14 -9.64 -3.46 -4.06
C GLY A 14 -8.36 -3.19 -3.25
N LEU A 15 -8.50 -2.45 -2.15
CA LEU A 15 -7.37 -1.88 -1.42
C LEU A 15 -6.41 -2.94 -0.90
N VAL A 16 -6.90 -3.99 -0.25
CA VAL A 16 -6.07 -5.08 0.30
C VAL A 16 -5.27 -5.76 -0.80
N SER A 17 -5.90 -6.06 -1.95
CA SER A 17 -5.23 -6.66 -3.10
C SER A 17 -4.11 -5.78 -3.66
N ASP A 18 -4.37 -4.47 -3.81
CA ASP A 18 -3.37 -3.55 -4.35
C ASP A 18 -2.25 -3.23 -3.34
N ILE A 19 -2.56 -3.11 -2.04
CA ILE A 19 -1.54 -3.01 -0.97
C ILE A 19 -0.62 -4.22 -1.00
N PHE A 20 -1.15 -5.43 -1.13
CA PHE A 20 -0.35 -6.64 -1.24
C PHE A 20 0.60 -6.61 -2.44
N LYS A 21 0.13 -6.14 -3.62
CA LYS A 21 0.97 -5.99 -4.82
C LYS A 21 2.08 -4.96 -4.61
N MET A 22 1.74 -3.80 -4.06
CA MET A 22 2.69 -2.73 -3.76
C MET A 22 3.81 -3.23 -2.84
N GLU A 23 3.43 -3.87 -1.75
CA GLU A 23 4.37 -4.35 -0.75
C GLU A 23 5.27 -5.47 -1.30
N ARG A 24 4.69 -6.40 -2.04
CA ARG A 24 5.45 -7.47 -2.71
C ARG A 24 6.47 -6.89 -3.69
N ALA A 25 6.06 -5.95 -4.54
CA ALA A 25 6.96 -5.30 -5.49
C ALA A 25 8.07 -4.53 -4.76
N TYR A 26 7.72 -3.74 -3.75
CA TYR A 26 8.67 -2.99 -2.93
C TYR A 26 9.78 -3.89 -2.36
N HIS A 27 9.41 -5.01 -1.75
CA HIS A 27 10.39 -5.91 -1.13
C HIS A 27 11.27 -6.64 -2.14
N ILE A 28 10.72 -7.06 -3.29
CA ILE A 28 11.52 -7.71 -4.34
C ILE A 28 12.49 -6.70 -4.97
N LEU A 29 12.02 -5.50 -5.31
CA LEU A 29 12.84 -4.43 -5.88
C LEU A 29 13.96 -4.03 -4.92
N SER A 30 13.68 -3.95 -3.62
CA SER A 30 14.71 -3.69 -2.60
C SER A 30 15.80 -4.75 -2.58
N VAL A 31 15.45 -6.05 -2.73
CA VAL A 31 16.45 -7.13 -2.80
C VAL A 31 17.26 -7.05 -4.08
N ILE A 32 16.64 -6.79 -5.23
CA ILE A 32 17.36 -6.63 -6.51
C ILE A 32 18.33 -5.46 -6.41
N GLY A 33 17.87 -4.27 -5.98
CA GLY A 33 18.68 -3.07 -5.86
C GLY A 33 19.87 -3.26 -4.90
N SER A 34 19.64 -3.85 -3.73
CA SER A 34 20.69 -4.10 -2.73
C SER A 34 21.75 -5.12 -3.17
N ASN A 35 21.49 -5.87 -4.24
CA ASN A 35 22.40 -6.88 -4.77
C ASN A 35 22.78 -6.63 -6.24
N ALA A 36 22.60 -5.41 -6.75
CA ALA A 36 22.81 -5.07 -8.15
C ALA A 36 24.21 -5.40 -8.64
N ASP A 37 25.25 -5.06 -7.87
CA ASP A 37 26.65 -5.33 -8.24
C ASP A 37 26.89 -6.84 -8.40
N GLN A 38 26.36 -7.63 -7.49
CA GLN A 38 26.49 -9.08 -7.53
C GLN A 38 25.74 -9.70 -8.73
N LEU A 39 24.54 -9.21 -9.02
CA LEU A 39 23.72 -9.70 -10.12
C LEU A 39 24.31 -9.34 -11.48
N ASN A 40 25.08 -8.27 -11.58
CA ASN A 40 25.79 -7.82 -12.78
C ASN A 40 27.21 -8.42 -12.91
N ASP A 41 27.69 -9.17 -11.91
CA ASP A 41 29.03 -9.77 -11.95
C ASP A 41 29.08 -10.90 -12.98
N ARG A 42 29.94 -10.73 -13.99
CA ARG A 42 30.17 -11.73 -15.05
C ARG A 42 30.72 -13.05 -14.50
N ALA A 43 31.53 -13.00 -13.46
CA ALA A 43 32.09 -14.20 -12.82
C ALA A 43 31.04 -15.03 -12.09
N LEU A 44 29.90 -14.42 -11.74
CA LEU A 44 28.77 -15.07 -11.06
C LEU A 44 27.61 -15.44 -12.02
N GLY A 45 27.79 -15.25 -13.35
CA GLY A 45 26.80 -15.63 -14.34
C GLY A 45 26.09 -14.49 -15.07
N ASN A 46 26.35 -13.23 -14.68
CA ASN A 46 25.80 -12.04 -15.34
C ASN A 46 24.26 -12.07 -15.48
N PHE A 47 23.56 -12.09 -14.35
CA PHE A 47 22.10 -12.12 -14.32
C PHE A 47 21.43 -10.74 -14.45
N GLY A 48 22.20 -9.68 -14.70
CA GLY A 48 21.70 -8.29 -14.72
C GLY A 48 20.54 -8.07 -15.67
N GLU A 49 20.60 -8.61 -16.90
CA GLU A 49 19.51 -8.45 -17.88
C GLU A 49 18.21 -9.12 -17.40
N LEU A 50 18.29 -10.33 -16.82
CA LEU A 50 17.14 -11.05 -16.29
C LEU A 50 16.49 -10.27 -15.14
N PHE A 51 17.29 -9.84 -14.17
CA PHE A 51 16.77 -9.10 -13.02
C PHE A 51 16.34 -7.68 -13.39
N GLY A 52 16.95 -7.06 -14.41
CA GLY A 52 16.48 -5.79 -14.98
C GLY A 52 15.09 -5.90 -15.61
N ALA A 53 14.81 -7.00 -16.31
CA ALA A 53 13.47 -7.26 -16.84
C ALA A 53 12.43 -7.47 -15.73
N PHE A 54 12.77 -8.22 -14.68
CA PHE A 54 11.89 -8.35 -13.51
C PHE A 54 11.66 -7.02 -12.80
N GLN A 55 12.71 -6.22 -12.64
CA GLN A 55 12.62 -4.89 -12.04
C GLN A 55 11.63 -4.01 -12.82
N GLY A 56 11.77 -3.93 -14.15
CA GLY A 56 10.86 -3.15 -14.98
C GLY A 56 9.39 -3.59 -14.83
N SER A 57 9.12 -4.90 -14.81
CA SER A 57 7.75 -5.42 -14.62
C SER A 57 7.19 -5.09 -13.23
N LEU A 58 7.99 -5.23 -12.18
CA LEU A 58 7.57 -4.95 -10.80
C LEU A 58 7.36 -3.44 -10.56
N GLU A 59 8.15 -2.58 -11.20
CA GLU A 59 7.94 -1.13 -11.16
C GLU A 59 6.59 -0.75 -11.76
N VAL A 60 6.22 -1.34 -12.90
CA VAL A 60 4.91 -1.15 -13.52
C VAL A 60 3.79 -1.61 -12.58
N ASP A 61 3.90 -2.82 -12.03
CA ASP A 61 2.91 -3.37 -11.09
C ASP A 61 2.73 -2.47 -9.87
N ALA A 62 3.84 -1.99 -9.27
CA ALA A 62 3.82 -1.10 -8.13
C ALA A 62 3.14 0.24 -8.46
N VAL A 63 3.53 0.88 -9.55
CA VAL A 63 2.97 2.17 -9.98
C VAL A 63 1.47 2.06 -10.23
N LEU A 64 1.02 1.01 -10.90
CA LEU A 64 -0.41 0.80 -11.18
C LEU A 64 -1.20 0.50 -9.91
N ALA A 65 -0.65 -0.28 -8.99
CA ALA A 65 -1.31 -0.59 -7.72
C ALA A 65 -1.46 0.67 -6.85
N VAL A 66 -0.39 1.47 -6.69
CA VAL A 66 -0.46 2.74 -5.95
C VAL A 66 -1.42 3.71 -6.62
N ALA A 67 -1.37 3.85 -7.95
CA ALA A 67 -2.28 4.73 -8.67
C ALA A 67 -3.74 4.37 -8.37
N ARG A 68 -4.12 3.07 -8.37
CA ARG A 68 -5.49 2.64 -8.05
C ARG A 68 -5.89 2.94 -6.62
N VAL A 69 -5.00 2.72 -5.65
CA VAL A 69 -5.28 2.98 -4.22
C VAL A 69 -5.51 4.48 -3.96
N TYR A 70 -4.73 5.35 -4.61
CA TYR A 70 -4.74 6.80 -4.40
C TYR A 70 -5.50 7.59 -5.49
N ASP A 71 -6.21 6.90 -6.37
CA ASP A 71 -6.96 7.55 -7.44
C ASP A 71 -8.13 8.39 -6.90
N SER A 72 -8.65 9.23 -7.78
CA SER A 72 -9.86 10.00 -7.49
C SER A 72 -11.10 9.18 -7.84
N PRO A 73 -12.19 9.30 -7.08
CA PRO A 73 -13.45 8.65 -7.42
C PRO A 73 -13.92 9.08 -8.81
N SER A 74 -14.29 8.12 -9.65
CA SER A 74 -14.87 8.38 -10.95
C SER A 74 -16.39 8.22 -10.91
N LYS A 75 -17.11 9.13 -11.57
CA LYS A 75 -18.56 9.03 -11.74
C LYS A 75 -18.94 7.96 -12.78
N GLN A 76 -18.08 7.74 -13.76
CA GLN A 76 -18.34 6.85 -14.87
C GLN A 76 -17.96 5.39 -14.56
N TYR A 77 -16.86 5.22 -13.77
CA TYR A 77 -16.37 3.90 -13.43
C TYR A 77 -16.19 3.78 -11.90
N PRO A 78 -16.87 2.82 -11.25
CA PRO A 78 -16.67 2.58 -9.82
C PRO A 78 -15.20 2.26 -9.53
N THR A 79 -14.53 3.14 -8.77
CA THR A 79 -13.15 2.94 -8.38
C THR A 79 -13.08 2.39 -6.95
N ARG A 80 -12.18 1.43 -6.71
CA ARG A 80 -11.89 0.87 -5.38
C ARG A 80 -10.67 1.58 -4.81
N CYS A 81 -10.84 2.82 -4.35
CA CYS A 81 -9.76 3.68 -3.87
C CYS A 81 -10.06 4.23 -2.47
N LEU A 82 -9.03 4.75 -1.79
CA LEU A 82 -9.15 5.32 -0.43
C LEU A 82 -10.20 6.43 -0.38
N ARG A 83 -10.17 7.36 -1.33
CA ARG A 83 -11.11 8.50 -1.36
C ARG A 83 -12.56 8.05 -1.55
N ARG A 84 -12.80 6.99 -2.32
CA ARG A 84 -14.14 6.42 -2.48
C ARG A 84 -14.63 5.77 -1.19
N ALA A 85 -13.76 5.04 -0.49
CA ALA A 85 -14.10 4.43 0.80
C ALA A 85 -14.47 5.52 1.83
N LEU A 86 -13.66 6.59 1.93
CA LEU A 86 -13.93 7.71 2.84
C LEU A 86 -15.26 8.40 2.52
N SER A 87 -15.54 8.69 1.24
CA SER A 87 -16.80 9.31 0.84
C SER A 87 -18.00 8.40 1.15
N LEU A 88 -17.89 7.09 0.89
CA LEU A 88 -18.94 6.14 1.24
C LEU A 88 -19.22 6.10 2.74
N MET A 89 -18.18 6.10 3.57
CA MET A 89 -18.32 6.12 5.02
C MET A 89 -19.01 7.38 5.51
N GLU A 90 -18.68 8.55 4.94
CA GLU A 90 -19.27 9.83 5.30
C GLU A 90 -20.73 9.96 4.83
N ASP A 91 -20.98 9.69 3.54
CA ASP A 91 -22.28 9.89 2.90
C ASP A 91 -23.34 8.90 3.42
N ARG A 92 -22.92 7.72 3.85
CA ARG A 92 -23.82 6.62 4.20
C ARG A 92 -23.52 6.03 5.59
N VAL A 93 -23.03 6.86 6.52
CA VAL A 93 -22.66 6.43 7.87
C VAL A 93 -23.78 5.67 8.58
N ALA A 94 -25.04 6.09 8.45
CA ALA A 94 -26.19 5.46 9.07
C ALA A 94 -26.44 4.00 8.60
N GLU A 95 -25.91 3.61 7.45
CA GLU A 95 -26.04 2.25 6.93
C GLU A 95 -24.88 1.33 7.34
N LEU A 96 -23.82 1.89 7.95
CA LEU A 96 -22.71 1.10 8.47
C LEU A 96 -23.12 0.48 9.83
N PRO A 97 -22.54 -0.68 10.20
CA PRO A 97 -22.77 -1.26 11.52
C PRO A 97 -22.13 -0.39 12.62
N GLU A 98 -22.51 -0.63 13.87
CA GLU A 98 -21.76 -0.14 15.01
C GLU A 98 -20.34 -0.72 15.03
N ILE A 99 -19.42 -0.01 15.71
CA ILE A 99 -18.01 -0.45 15.78
C ILE A 99 -17.94 -1.82 16.46
N ALA A 100 -17.42 -2.80 15.72
CA ALA A 100 -17.36 -4.19 16.17
C ALA A 100 -16.33 -4.38 17.31
N GLU A 101 -15.10 -3.89 17.11
CA GLU A 101 -13.96 -4.09 18.00
C GLU A 101 -13.33 -2.76 18.43
N ARG A 102 -13.90 -2.12 19.47
CA ARG A 102 -13.49 -0.77 19.91
C ARG A 102 -12.03 -0.72 20.36
N TYR A 103 -11.58 -1.68 21.16
CA TYR A 103 -10.21 -1.71 21.68
C TYR A 103 -9.19 -1.79 20.55
N ASN A 104 -9.36 -2.77 19.65
CA ASN A 104 -8.44 -2.95 18.51
C ASN A 104 -8.52 -1.80 17.49
N THR A 105 -9.70 -1.20 17.30
CA THR A 105 -9.86 0.01 16.48
C THR A 105 -9.01 1.15 17.05
N LYS A 106 -9.03 1.38 18.37
CA LYS A 106 -8.20 2.41 19.01
C LYS A 106 -6.72 2.14 18.84
N LEU A 107 -6.27 0.88 19.05
CA LEU A 107 -4.86 0.52 18.83
C LEU A 107 -4.43 0.78 17.37
N SER A 108 -5.29 0.48 16.41
CA SER A 108 -5.02 0.72 14.99
C SER A 108 -4.94 2.21 14.61
N LEU A 109 -5.43 3.10 15.47
CA LEU A 109 -5.36 4.56 15.30
C LEU A 109 -4.06 5.18 15.87
N ALA A 110 -3.13 4.38 16.41
CA ALA A 110 -1.90 4.88 17.04
C ALA A 110 -1.07 5.78 16.11
N PHE A 111 -1.15 5.61 14.78
CA PHE A 111 -0.49 6.48 13.80
C PHE A 111 -0.97 7.94 13.80
N LEU A 112 -2.15 8.22 14.38
CA LEU A 112 -2.68 9.59 14.55
C LEU A 112 -2.21 10.24 15.86
N GLY A 113 -1.48 9.51 16.71
CA GLY A 113 -1.10 9.92 18.05
C GLY A 113 -2.13 9.54 19.11
N GLU A 114 -1.64 9.17 20.30
CA GLU A 114 -2.48 8.63 21.39
C GLU A 114 -3.57 9.60 21.87
N ASN A 115 -3.33 10.90 21.81
CA ASN A 115 -4.26 11.95 22.25
C ASN A 115 -5.17 12.46 21.15
N SER A 116 -5.22 11.79 20.00
CA SER A 116 -6.09 12.19 18.90
C SER A 116 -7.57 12.15 19.32
N SER A 117 -8.31 13.19 18.97
CA SER A 117 -9.77 13.22 19.14
C SER A 117 -10.48 12.06 18.40
N VAL A 118 -9.84 11.47 17.41
CA VAL A 118 -10.32 10.30 16.69
C VAL A 118 -10.33 9.07 17.59
N VAL A 119 -9.27 8.85 18.40
CA VAL A 119 -9.20 7.73 19.34
C VAL A 119 -10.36 7.76 20.34
N GLY A 120 -10.60 8.92 20.94
CA GLY A 120 -11.72 9.11 21.89
C GLY A 120 -13.11 8.93 21.25
N SER A 121 -13.25 9.23 19.96
CA SER A 121 -14.55 9.12 19.28
C SER A 121 -15.02 7.67 19.08
N VAL A 122 -14.13 6.69 19.16
CA VAL A 122 -14.47 5.26 19.04
C VAL A 122 -15.43 4.83 20.16
N ASP A 123 -15.28 5.40 21.38
CA ASP A 123 -16.18 5.10 22.52
C ASP A 123 -17.57 5.70 22.35
N LEU A 124 -17.65 6.79 21.59
CA LEU A 124 -18.91 7.49 21.33
C LEU A 124 -19.77 6.83 20.24
N GLY A 125 -19.22 5.81 19.55
CA GLY A 125 -19.91 5.02 18.54
C GLY A 125 -19.56 5.41 17.11
N ARG A 126 -20.19 4.70 16.18
CA ARG A 126 -19.95 4.78 14.73
C ARG A 126 -19.99 6.22 14.18
N ASP A 127 -21.06 6.96 14.46
CA ASP A 127 -21.28 8.28 13.86
C ASP A 127 -20.18 9.27 14.30
N ALA A 128 -19.85 9.28 15.60
CA ALA A 128 -18.79 10.11 16.14
C ALA A 128 -17.41 9.72 15.59
N PHE A 129 -17.16 8.40 15.48
CA PHE A 129 -15.93 7.89 14.90
C PHE A 129 -15.76 8.32 13.44
N VAL A 130 -16.75 8.08 12.58
CA VAL A 130 -16.69 8.44 11.17
C VAL A 130 -16.51 9.97 11.00
N ALA A 131 -17.26 10.77 11.77
CA ALA A 131 -17.18 12.23 11.74
C ALA A 131 -15.78 12.78 12.11
N ARG A 132 -14.95 12.02 12.83
CA ARG A 132 -13.58 12.42 13.21
C ARG A 132 -12.52 11.74 12.34
N PHE A 133 -12.69 10.45 12.06
CA PHE A 133 -11.72 9.65 11.28
C PHE A 133 -11.64 10.10 9.82
N VAL A 134 -12.77 10.32 9.15
CA VAL A 134 -12.79 10.67 7.73
C VAL A 134 -12.05 11.98 7.45
N PRO A 135 -12.32 13.11 8.15
CA PRO A 135 -11.55 14.34 7.95
C PRO A 135 -10.07 14.17 8.28
N ALA A 136 -9.72 13.50 9.39
CA ALA A 136 -8.33 13.30 9.78
C ALA A 136 -7.55 12.47 8.74
N PHE A 137 -8.18 11.44 8.17
CA PHE A 137 -7.52 10.65 7.13
C PHE A 137 -7.45 11.40 5.78
N ARG A 138 -8.44 12.23 5.45
CA ARG A 138 -8.35 13.13 4.29
C ARG A 138 -7.20 14.11 4.42
N GLU A 139 -6.98 14.69 5.59
CA GLU A 139 -5.85 15.56 5.85
C GLU A 139 -4.50 14.87 5.56
N ILE A 140 -4.35 13.58 5.92
CA ILE A 140 -3.19 12.78 5.56
C ILE A 140 -3.09 12.65 4.03
N LEU A 141 -4.19 12.30 3.33
CA LEU A 141 -4.19 12.14 1.88
C LEU A 141 -3.92 13.45 1.12
N ASP A 142 -4.29 14.59 1.70
CA ASP A 142 -4.14 15.91 1.11
C ASP A 142 -2.84 16.61 1.56
N SER A 143 -2.04 15.96 2.43
CA SER A 143 -0.75 16.49 2.83
C SER A 143 0.19 16.66 1.63
N GLU A 144 1.07 17.66 1.68
CA GLU A 144 2.02 17.96 0.61
C GLU A 144 2.89 16.75 0.27
N ALA A 145 3.34 16.01 1.28
CA ALA A 145 4.19 14.83 1.09
C ALA A 145 3.47 13.71 0.31
N VAL A 146 2.22 13.40 0.69
CA VAL A 146 1.41 12.37 0.01
C VAL A 146 1.03 12.84 -1.39
N SER A 147 0.54 14.07 -1.55
CA SER A 147 0.16 14.63 -2.86
C SER A 147 1.34 14.61 -3.83
N LYS A 148 2.51 15.09 -3.42
CA LYS A 148 3.72 15.07 -4.25
C LYS A 148 4.14 13.65 -4.67
N ALA A 149 4.08 12.69 -3.74
CA ALA A 149 4.42 11.30 -4.04
C ALA A 149 3.43 10.67 -5.04
N VAL A 150 2.12 10.91 -4.85
CA VAL A 150 1.06 10.42 -5.74
C VAL A 150 1.16 11.05 -7.13
N ASP A 151 1.41 12.37 -7.22
CA ASP A 151 1.55 13.06 -8.51
C ASP A 151 2.77 12.58 -9.27
N SER A 152 3.89 12.34 -8.58
CA SER A 152 5.08 11.73 -9.19
C SER A 152 4.78 10.35 -9.77
N LEU A 153 4.02 9.49 -9.06
CA LEU A 153 3.61 8.18 -9.57
C LEU A 153 2.65 8.28 -10.75
N LYS A 154 1.67 9.19 -10.69
CA LYS A 154 0.76 9.45 -11.82
C LYS A 154 1.51 9.91 -13.05
N TYR A 155 2.51 10.77 -12.88
CA TYR A 155 3.36 11.22 -13.97
C TYR A 155 4.11 10.04 -14.61
N VAL A 156 4.73 9.15 -13.82
CA VAL A 156 5.39 7.93 -14.33
C VAL A 156 4.40 7.03 -15.08
N ARG A 157 3.20 6.80 -14.49
CA ARG A 157 2.15 6.02 -15.14
C ARG A 157 1.78 6.58 -16.50
N ASP A 158 1.47 7.87 -16.56
CA ASP A 158 0.93 8.49 -17.76
C ASP A 158 2.00 8.64 -18.84
N LYS A 159 3.21 9.07 -18.47
CA LYS A 159 4.28 9.37 -19.44
C LYS A 159 5.04 8.13 -19.89
N ARG A 160 5.37 7.23 -18.98
CA ARG A 160 6.22 6.07 -19.28
C ARG A 160 5.43 4.80 -19.58
N ILE A 161 4.37 4.52 -18.80
CA ILE A 161 3.64 3.27 -18.92
C ILE A 161 2.55 3.36 -19.99
N ALA A 162 1.75 4.42 -19.98
CA ALA A 162 0.61 4.56 -20.92
C ALA A 162 1.04 5.09 -22.28
N HIS A 163 1.97 6.05 -22.36
CA HIS A 163 2.30 6.76 -23.60
C HIS A 163 3.71 6.55 -24.13
N ASN A 164 4.60 5.88 -23.38
CA ASN A 164 6.01 5.65 -23.76
C ASN A 164 6.70 6.93 -24.25
N GLU A 165 6.46 8.06 -23.60
CA GLU A 165 7.08 9.34 -23.95
C GLU A 165 8.57 9.34 -23.57
N ALA A 166 9.40 10.03 -24.33
CA ALA A 166 10.82 10.25 -24.05
C ALA A 166 11.01 11.28 -22.90
N ALA A 167 10.32 11.07 -21.80
CA ALA A 167 10.47 11.87 -20.59
C ALA A 167 11.34 11.11 -19.57
N GLU A 168 12.16 11.82 -18.83
CA GLU A 168 12.84 11.26 -17.66
C GLU A 168 11.93 11.38 -16.44
N PRO A 169 11.10 10.38 -16.16
CA PRO A 169 10.17 10.45 -15.04
C PRO A 169 10.94 10.22 -13.73
N HIS A 170 10.91 11.20 -12.88
CA HIS A 170 11.35 11.03 -11.51
C HIS A 170 10.21 10.42 -10.69
N GLY A 171 10.30 9.12 -10.46
CA GLY A 171 9.39 8.44 -9.52
C GLY A 171 9.57 8.93 -8.08
N PRO A 172 8.68 8.56 -7.16
CA PRO A 172 8.84 8.87 -5.75
C PRO A 172 10.07 8.17 -5.18
N THR A 173 10.62 8.72 -4.09
CA THR A 173 11.67 8.01 -3.34
C THR A 173 11.13 6.73 -2.70
N TRP A 174 12.04 5.83 -2.31
CA TRP A 174 11.67 4.60 -1.60
C TRP A 174 10.93 4.87 -0.28
N GLU A 175 11.33 5.92 0.43
CA GLU A 175 10.69 6.36 1.66
C GLU A 175 9.27 6.87 1.40
N ALA A 176 9.07 7.64 0.35
CA ALA A 176 7.76 8.14 -0.05
C ALA A 176 6.83 6.98 -0.45
N LEU A 177 7.33 6.01 -1.24
CA LEU A 177 6.57 4.81 -1.59
C LEU A 177 6.18 4.00 -0.36
N LYS A 178 7.12 3.77 0.56
CA LYS A 178 6.85 3.08 1.82
C LYS A 178 5.81 3.82 2.67
N SER A 179 5.88 5.15 2.73
CA SER A 179 4.90 5.98 3.43
C SER A 179 3.49 5.80 2.84
N LEU A 180 3.35 5.80 1.51
CA LEU A 180 2.07 5.53 0.85
C LEU A 180 1.53 4.13 1.21
N ILE A 181 2.37 3.11 1.17
CA ILE A 181 1.99 1.75 1.59
C ILE A 181 1.47 1.76 3.03
N ASN A 182 2.22 2.37 3.95
CA ASN A 182 1.86 2.44 5.37
C ASN A 182 0.52 3.17 5.60
N HIS A 183 0.25 4.28 4.91
CA HIS A 183 -1.04 4.98 5.04
C HIS A 183 -2.21 4.11 4.57
N ALA A 184 -2.04 3.39 3.46
CA ALA A 184 -3.06 2.48 2.97
C ALA A 184 -3.29 1.28 3.93
N GLN A 185 -2.22 0.72 4.51
CA GLN A 185 -2.28 -0.33 5.53
C GLN A 185 -2.99 0.14 6.80
N ASN A 186 -2.67 1.34 7.28
CA ASN A 186 -3.33 1.95 8.43
C ASN A 186 -4.84 2.11 8.19
N PHE A 187 -5.23 2.60 7.01
CA PHE A 187 -6.64 2.73 6.65
C PHE A 187 -7.37 1.39 6.72
N VAL A 188 -6.85 0.36 6.04
CA VAL A 188 -7.52 -0.95 6.03
C VAL A 188 -7.50 -1.61 7.40
N GLY A 189 -6.45 -1.37 8.20
CA GLY A 189 -6.36 -1.84 9.59
C GLY A 189 -7.48 -1.28 10.46
N VAL A 190 -7.68 0.03 10.41
CA VAL A 190 -8.74 0.71 11.18
C VAL A 190 -10.13 0.26 10.72
N VAL A 191 -10.40 0.28 9.41
CA VAL A 191 -11.71 -0.09 8.85
C VAL A 191 -12.01 -1.58 9.06
N GLY A 192 -10.99 -2.43 8.99
CA GLY A 192 -11.09 -3.86 9.26
C GLY A 192 -11.62 -4.15 10.66
N TRP A 193 -11.00 -3.56 11.68
CA TRP A 193 -11.43 -3.69 13.07
C TRP A 193 -12.79 -3.02 13.35
N ALA A 194 -12.99 -1.81 12.80
CA ALA A 194 -14.19 -1.04 13.07
C ALA A 194 -15.46 -1.71 12.49
N PHE A 195 -15.42 -2.19 11.25
CA PHE A 195 -16.64 -2.55 10.52
C PHE A 195 -16.69 -4.00 10.02
N PHE A 196 -15.56 -4.70 9.94
CA PHE A 196 -15.53 -6.05 9.35
C PHE A 196 -15.20 -7.14 10.36
N ASN A 197 -14.82 -6.78 11.57
CA ASN A 197 -14.24 -7.71 12.56
C ASN A 197 -13.09 -8.53 11.94
N THR A 198 -12.24 -7.86 11.16
CA THR A 198 -11.16 -8.47 10.40
C THR A 198 -9.83 -7.82 10.76
N VAL A 199 -8.83 -8.67 11.01
CA VAL A 199 -7.50 -8.24 11.42
C VAL A 199 -6.62 -8.04 10.20
N TYR A 200 -6.32 -6.80 9.85
CA TYR A 200 -5.30 -6.47 8.85
C TYR A 200 -4.01 -5.94 9.49
N VAL A 201 -4.14 -5.21 10.60
CA VAL A 201 -3.03 -4.66 11.38
C VAL A 201 -3.19 -5.04 12.84
N HIS A 202 -2.12 -5.53 13.47
CA HIS A 202 -2.05 -5.82 14.89
C HIS A 202 -0.64 -5.51 15.39
N ASP A 203 -0.52 -4.80 16.50
CA ASP A 203 0.77 -4.35 17.08
C ASP A 203 1.68 -3.67 16.04
N GLY A 204 1.12 -2.85 15.17
CA GLY A 204 1.83 -2.15 14.10
C GLY A 204 2.31 -3.03 12.94
N ALA A 205 2.02 -4.33 12.95
CA ALA A 205 2.33 -5.25 11.87
C ALA A 205 1.12 -5.49 10.97
N TYR A 206 1.31 -5.37 9.66
CA TYR A 206 0.30 -5.71 8.66
C TYR A 206 0.37 -7.20 8.36
N PHE A 207 -0.71 -7.94 8.58
CA PHE A 207 -0.72 -9.40 8.53
C PHE A 207 -0.34 -10.00 7.17
N LEU A 208 -0.72 -9.34 6.09
CA LEU A 208 -0.38 -9.83 4.74
C LEU A 208 1.08 -9.52 4.34
N SER A 209 1.82 -8.73 5.13
CA SER A 209 3.22 -8.41 4.85
C SER A 209 4.09 -9.65 4.80
N ASP A 210 3.86 -10.61 5.67
CA ASP A 210 4.65 -11.85 5.69
C ASP A 210 4.52 -12.63 4.38
N ASP A 211 3.30 -12.75 3.86
CA ASP A 211 3.04 -13.40 2.58
C ASP A 211 3.57 -12.58 1.40
N ALA A 212 3.42 -11.26 1.41
CA ALA A 212 3.96 -10.38 0.38
C ALA A 212 5.50 -10.44 0.31
N GLN A 213 6.17 -10.69 1.44
CA GLN A 213 7.63 -10.81 1.52
C GLN A 213 8.17 -12.20 1.16
N ARG A 214 7.34 -13.24 1.04
CA ARG A 214 7.82 -14.59 0.70
C ARG A 214 8.68 -14.63 -0.57
N PRO A 215 8.29 -14.00 -1.70
CA PRO A 215 9.11 -14.01 -2.90
C PRO A 215 10.46 -13.29 -2.72
N SER A 216 10.50 -12.18 -1.99
CA SER A 216 11.74 -11.45 -1.71
C SER A 216 12.69 -12.25 -0.81
N ARG A 217 12.17 -12.99 0.18
CA ARG A 217 12.97 -13.93 0.99
C ARG A 217 13.53 -15.09 0.16
N ALA A 218 12.73 -15.61 -0.78
CA ALA A 218 13.21 -16.64 -1.71
C ALA A 218 14.30 -16.10 -2.63
N LEU A 219 14.13 -14.90 -3.18
CA LEU A 219 15.11 -14.22 -4.00
C LEU A 219 16.42 -13.98 -3.24
N ARG A 220 16.36 -13.52 -1.98
CA ARG A 220 17.55 -13.32 -1.16
C ARG A 220 18.35 -14.61 -1.01
N ARG A 221 17.68 -15.73 -0.70
CA ARG A 221 18.34 -17.05 -0.63
C ARG A 221 18.95 -17.48 -1.96
N LEU A 222 18.31 -17.16 -3.09
CA LEU A 222 18.86 -17.44 -4.42
C LEU A 222 20.15 -16.64 -4.65
N VAL A 223 20.13 -15.33 -4.38
CA VAL A 223 21.30 -14.46 -4.52
C VAL A 223 22.47 -14.91 -3.62
N GLU A 224 22.18 -15.32 -2.38
CA GLU A 224 23.19 -15.88 -1.47
C GLU A 224 23.83 -17.17 -2.05
N ARG A 225 23.05 -18.07 -2.66
CA ARG A 225 23.57 -19.29 -3.31
C ARG A 225 24.46 -18.98 -4.50
N ILE A 226 24.07 -18.03 -5.36
CA ILE A 226 24.90 -17.57 -6.50
C ILE A 226 26.28 -17.12 -5.99
N ARG A 227 26.32 -16.38 -4.86
CA ARG A 227 27.56 -15.91 -4.25
C ARG A 227 28.48 -17.05 -3.76
N VAL A 228 27.89 -18.11 -3.20
CA VAL A 228 28.66 -19.24 -2.63
C VAL A 228 29.26 -20.09 -3.75
N THR A 229 28.47 -20.42 -4.79
CA THR A 229 28.94 -21.26 -5.92
C THR A 229 30.04 -20.57 -6.71
N GLY A 230 29.98 -19.27 -6.95
CA GLY A 230 31.05 -18.55 -7.66
C GLY A 230 32.38 -18.41 -6.91
N ARG A 231 32.42 -18.74 -5.61
CA ARG A 231 33.68 -18.75 -4.83
C ARG A 231 34.35 -20.13 -4.75
N GLY A 232 33.62 -21.21 -5.08
CA GLY A 232 34.14 -22.58 -4.99
C GLY A 232 34.96 -23.03 -6.19
N ASP A 233 34.91 -22.32 -7.31
CA ASP A 233 35.59 -22.68 -8.56
C ASP A 233 36.88 -21.86 -8.84
N ARG A 234 37.48 -21.25 -7.79
CA ARG A 234 38.76 -20.52 -7.93
C ARG A 234 39.88 -21.18 -7.12
#